data_c069ada36ddd824bbe747da73000377e
#
_entry.id   c069ada36ddd824bbe747da73000377e
#
_cell.length_a   1.000
_cell.length_b   1.000
_cell.length_c   1.000
_cell.angle_alpha   90.00
_cell.angle_beta   90.00
_cell.angle_gamma   90.00
#
_symmetry.space_group_name_H-M   'P 1'
#
loop_
_entity.id
_entity.type
_entity.pdbx_description
1 polymer ?
#
loop_
_entity_poly.entity_id
_entity_poly.type
_entity_poly.pdbx_seq_one_letter_code
_entity_poly.pdbx_strand_id
1 'polypeptide(L)'
;DLLFPAPVRQGSPLYAITFRTRVYVGNTQFSAHLLLTDLPTRVQQVSAGEATSLSQSQSLVAVADLGDASLLDAVTVLPAVLTPNGDGVNDEVTIQATVFVIEGDKRLRVEIFDLSGRRVRDLSAVAARPSGPHRVPWDGRDEGRRLVPPGIYLVRLGIDTDAGKPGTEAVRLVHIAY
;
A
#
# COMPACT_ATOMS: atom_id res chain seq x y z
N ASP A 1 -0.60 -17.59 9.24
CA ASP A 1 0.11 -18.75 9.84
C ASP A 1 -0.48 -20.02 9.29
N LEU A 2 0.39 -21.02 9.04
CA LEU A 2 -0.02 -22.37 8.63
C LEU A 2 0.25 -23.31 9.80
N LEU A 3 -0.76 -24.09 10.18
CA LEU A 3 -0.64 -25.11 11.21
C LEU A 3 -0.52 -26.50 10.55
N PHE A 4 0.49 -27.24 10.95
CA PHE A 4 0.67 -28.61 10.51
C PHE A 4 -0.09 -29.55 11.47
N PRO A 5 -0.84 -30.53 10.95
CA PRO A 5 -1.62 -31.45 11.78
C PRO A 5 -0.76 -32.41 12.62
N ALA A 6 0.51 -32.52 12.26
CA ALA A 6 1.53 -33.31 12.99
C ALA A 6 2.86 -32.57 13.03
N PRO A 7 3.71 -32.78 14.03
CA PRO A 7 5.03 -32.16 14.10
C PRO A 7 5.89 -32.51 12.89
N VAL A 8 6.50 -31.48 12.30
CA VAL A 8 7.52 -31.66 11.26
C VAL A 8 8.81 -32.18 11.90
N ARG A 9 9.31 -33.32 11.45
CA ARG A 9 10.51 -33.98 11.97
C ARG A 9 11.56 -34.13 10.87
N GLN A 10 12.79 -34.33 11.25
CA GLN A 10 13.84 -34.69 10.31
C GLN A 10 13.44 -35.96 9.53
N GLY A 11 13.55 -35.92 8.21
CA GLY A 11 13.07 -36.97 7.32
C GLY A 11 11.56 -36.92 7.02
N SER A 12 10.86 -35.88 7.45
CA SER A 12 9.46 -35.64 7.09
C SER A 12 9.30 -35.48 5.57
N PRO A 13 8.11 -35.81 5.03
CA PRO A 13 7.84 -35.60 3.61
C PRO A 13 7.95 -34.13 3.24
N LEU A 14 8.15 -33.87 1.97
CA LEU A 14 8.15 -32.53 1.40
C LEU A 14 6.81 -31.84 1.64
N TYR A 15 6.84 -30.63 2.17
CA TYR A 15 5.68 -29.76 2.26
C TYR A 15 5.77 -28.69 1.17
N ALA A 16 4.79 -28.68 0.27
CA ALA A 16 4.66 -27.65 -0.77
C ALA A 16 3.62 -26.63 -0.34
N ILE A 17 4.02 -25.36 -0.27
CA ILE A 17 3.13 -24.24 0.05
C ILE A 17 3.03 -23.35 -1.18
N THR A 18 1.83 -23.25 -1.74
CA THR A 18 1.56 -22.38 -2.88
C THR A 18 0.70 -21.21 -2.42
N PHE A 19 1.12 -19.99 -2.77
CA PHE A 19 0.38 -18.78 -2.44
C PHE A 19 0.44 -17.78 -3.60
N ARG A 20 -0.51 -16.84 -3.60
CA ARG A 20 -0.50 -15.69 -4.50
C ARG A 20 -0.18 -14.45 -3.69
N THR A 21 0.70 -13.62 -4.21
CA THR A 21 1.04 -12.33 -3.61
C THR A 21 1.06 -11.24 -4.66
N ARG A 22 0.96 -9.99 -4.23
CA ARG A 22 1.21 -8.82 -5.08
C ARG A 22 2.60 -8.28 -4.74
N VAL A 23 3.36 -7.98 -5.76
CA VAL A 23 4.70 -7.42 -5.66
C VAL A 23 4.65 -5.97 -6.13
N TYR A 24 5.17 -5.06 -5.32
CA TYR A 24 5.15 -3.62 -5.57
C TYR A 24 6.54 -3.04 -5.84
N VAL A 25 7.58 -3.82 -5.63
CA VAL A 25 8.98 -3.46 -5.89
C VAL A 25 9.63 -4.51 -6.78
N GLY A 26 10.66 -4.11 -7.54
CA GLY A 26 11.33 -5.02 -8.48
C GLY A 26 12.01 -6.21 -7.83
N ASN A 27 12.34 -6.12 -6.54
CA ASN A 27 13.01 -7.18 -5.78
C ASN A 27 12.30 -7.37 -4.44
N THR A 28 11.70 -8.53 -4.23
CA THR A 28 10.96 -8.86 -3.00
C THR A 28 11.55 -10.11 -2.36
N GLN A 29 12.04 -9.96 -1.14
CA GLN A 29 12.56 -11.08 -0.36
C GLN A 29 11.45 -11.69 0.50
N PHE A 30 11.34 -13.02 0.44
CA PHE A 30 10.48 -13.80 1.31
C PHE A 30 11.27 -14.41 2.46
N SER A 31 10.65 -14.55 3.59
CA SER A 31 11.19 -15.30 4.74
C SER A 31 10.15 -16.29 5.24
N ALA A 32 10.61 -17.44 5.71
CA ALA A 32 9.76 -18.42 6.36
C ALA A 32 10.36 -18.82 7.70
N HIS A 33 9.51 -19.05 8.67
CA HIS A 33 9.89 -19.43 10.01
C HIS A 33 9.06 -20.62 10.47
N LEU A 34 9.70 -21.56 11.15
CA LEU A 34 9.05 -22.67 11.84
C LEU A 34 8.96 -22.34 13.33
N LEU A 35 7.80 -22.59 13.90
CA LEU A 35 7.51 -22.38 15.31
C LEU A 35 6.98 -23.69 15.90
N LEU A 36 7.42 -23.99 17.10
CA LEU A 36 6.79 -25.03 17.90
C LEU A 36 5.58 -24.42 18.62
N THR A 37 4.40 -25.01 18.45
CA THR A 37 3.15 -24.53 19.10
C THR A 37 3.27 -24.49 20.62
N ASP A 38 3.99 -25.46 21.19
CA ASP A 38 4.20 -25.58 22.65
C ASP A 38 5.36 -24.69 23.17
N LEU A 39 6.20 -24.19 22.29
CA LEU A 39 7.35 -23.34 22.60
C LEU A 39 7.47 -22.20 21.58
N PRO A 40 6.56 -21.23 21.59
CA PRO A 40 6.49 -20.17 20.57
C PRO A 40 7.70 -19.22 20.59
N THR A 41 8.52 -19.25 21.61
CA THR A 41 9.77 -18.50 21.69
C THR A 41 10.93 -19.12 20.89
N ARG A 42 10.81 -20.38 20.49
CA ARG A 42 11.78 -21.06 19.63
C ARG A 42 11.38 -20.93 18.18
N VAL A 43 12.00 -19.99 17.51
CA VAL A 43 11.81 -19.72 16.08
C VAL A 43 13.00 -20.28 15.32
N GLN A 44 12.74 -21.12 14.33
CA GLN A 44 13.74 -21.58 13.38
C GLN A 44 13.50 -20.91 12.03
N GLN A 45 14.49 -20.18 11.54
CA GLN A 45 14.44 -19.59 10.20
C GLN A 45 14.67 -20.68 9.15
N VAL A 46 13.85 -20.68 8.11
CA VAL A 46 14.05 -21.53 6.95
C VAL A 46 15.09 -20.90 6.05
N SER A 47 16.17 -21.64 5.77
CA SER A 47 17.22 -21.20 4.86
C SER A 47 16.80 -21.42 3.40
N ALA A 48 17.28 -20.55 2.52
CA ALA A 48 17.17 -20.77 1.08
C ALA A 48 17.96 -22.04 0.68
N GLY A 49 17.42 -22.79 -0.25
CA GLY A 49 18.05 -24.01 -0.74
C GLY A 49 17.11 -24.84 -1.60
N GLU A 50 17.63 -25.85 -2.25
CA GLU A 50 16.87 -26.80 -3.05
C GLU A 50 16.29 -27.89 -2.15
N ALA A 51 14.97 -27.91 -1.98
CA ALA A 51 14.28 -28.94 -1.23
C ALA A 51 14.12 -30.24 -2.05
N THR A 52 14.14 -30.14 -3.36
CA THR A 52 14.01 -31.28 -4.30
C THR A 52 14.76 -31.00 -5.59
N SER A 53 15.07 -32.08 -6.36
CA SER A 53 15.63 -31.97 -7.71
C SER A 53 14.64 -31.37 -8.72
N LEU A 54 13.36 -31.25 -8.37
CA LEU A 54 12.32 -30.66 -9.21
C LEU A 54 12.23 -29.13 -9.02
N SER A 55 12.77 -28.60 -7.95
CA SER A 55 12.81 -27.17 -7.67
C SER A 55 14.25 -26.66 -7.82
N GLN A 56 14.51 -25.94 -8.89
CA GLN A 56 15.82 -25.37 -9.17
C GLN A 56 15.97 -23.93 -8.64
N SER A 57 15.06 -23.48 -7.78
CA SER A 57 15.12 -22.16 -7.18
C SER A 57 15.72 -22.21 -5.79
N GLN A 58 16.97 -21.78 -5.67
CA GLN A 58 17.64 -21.61 -4.39
C GLN A 58 17.31 -20.29 -3.70
N SER A 59 16.39 -19.52 -4.24
CA SER A 59 16.16 -18.14 -3.85
C SER A 59 14.83 -17.96 -3.14
N LEU A 60 14.88 -17.27 -2.00
CA LEU A 60 13.69 -16.68 -1.37
C LEU A 60 13.35 -15.31 -1.95
N VAL A 61 13.91 -14.94 -3.08
CA VAL A 61 13.74 -13.65 -3.73
C VAL A 61 12.89 -13.81 -4.97
N ALA A 62 11.83 -13.03 -5.07
CA ALA A 62 11.07 -12.84 -6.30
C ALA A 62 11.54 -11.56 -6.99
N VAL A 63 11.94 -11.68 -8.25
CA VAL A 63 12.23 -10.55 -9.12
C VAL A 63 11.03 -10.36 -10.03
N ALA A 64 10.42 -9.19 -9.99
CA ALA A 64 9.33 -8.83 -10.88
C ALA A 64 9.83 -7.79 -11.88
N ASP A 65 9.59 -8.05 -13.16
CA ASP A 65 9.72 -7.00 -14.18
C ASP A 65 8.46 -6.13 -14.11
N LEU A 66 8.59 -4.98 -13.50
CA LEU A 66 7.50 -3.99 -13.39
C LEU A 66 7.49 -3.03 -14.59
N GLY A 67 8.46 -3.18 -15.51
CA GLY A 67 8.53 -2.48 -16.80
C GLY A 67 8.21 -0.99 -16.72
N ASP A 68 7.36 -0.54 -17.64
CA ASP A 68 6.85 0.84 -17.72
C ASP A 68 5.66 1.11 -16.79
N ALA A 69 5.51 0.36 -15.70
CA ALA A 69 4.43 0.56 -14.76
C ALA A 69 4.44 1.99 -14.21
N SER A 70 3.28 2.63 -14.25
CA SER A 70 3.09 3.93 -13.60
C SER A 70 3.46 3.82 -12.12
N LEU A 71 4.23 4.76 -11.62
CA LEU A 71 4.62 4.77 -10.20
C LEU A 71 3.42 4.94 -9.27
N LEU A 72 2.33 5.51 -9.79
CA LEU A 72 1.08 5.71 -9.07
C LEU A 72 -0.07 5.10 -9.88
N ASP A 73 -0.78 4.14 -9.33
CA ASP A 73 -1.88 3.42 -9.96
C ASP A 73 -3.09 3.27 -9.03
N ALA A 74 -4.23 2.87 -9.61
CA ALA A 74 -5.49 2.64 -8.92
C ALA A 74 -5.92 3.81 -8.01
N VAL A 75 -5.66 5.05 -8.44
CA VAL A 75 -6.02 6.24 -7.67
C VAL A 75 -7.53 6.45 -7.70
N THR A 76 -8.16 6.35 -6.53
CA THR A 76 -9.60 6.54 -6.34
C THR A 76 -9.89 7.40 -5.13
N VAL A 77 -11.05 8.07 -5.13
CA VAL A 77 -11.61 8.80 -4.00
C VAL A 77 -13.03 8.28 -3.78
N LEU A 78 -13.28 7.70 -2.64
CA LEU A 78 -14.56 7.06 -2.33
C LEU A 78 -15.03 7.42 -0.91
N PRO A 79 -16.32 7.74 -0.74
CA PRO A 79 -17.32 7.97 -1.77
C PRO A 79 -17.01 9.21 -2.64
N ALA A 80 -17.63 9.34 -3.82
CA ALA A 80 -17.43 10.49 -4.69
C ALA A 80 -18.08 11.78 -4.16
N VAL A 81 -19.05 11.64 -3.27
CA VAL A 81 -19.73 12.72 -2.58
C VAL A 81 -19.53 12.59 -1.08
N LEU A 82 -19.00 13.63 -0.49
CA LEU A 82 -18.80 13.79 0.95
C LEU A 82 -19.92 14.63 1.53
N THR A 83 -20.58 14.14 2.58
CA THR A 83 -21.67 14.82 3.29
C THR A 83 -21.36 14.92 4.78
N PRO A 84 -20.45 15.82 5.20
CA PRO A 84 -19.88 15.80 6.56
C PRO A 84 -20.84 16.44 7.57
N ASN A 85 -22.00 15.81 7.78
CA ASN A 85 -23.08 16.26 8.67
C ASN A 85 -23.08 15.54 10.03
N GLY A 86 -22.23 14.50 10.20
CA GLY A 86 -22.06 13.75 11.44
C GLY A 86 -23.10 12.64 11.64
N ASP A 87 -23.81 12.21 10.59
CA ASP A 87 -24.78 11.12 10.66
C ASP A 87 -24.16 9.72 10.50
N GLY A 88 -22.84 9.66 10.25
CA GLY A 88 -22.09 8.43 10.03
C GLY A 88 -22.12 7.92 8.59
N VAL A 89 -22.77 8.65 7.67
CA VAL A 89 -22.86 8.28 6.26
C VAL A 89 -22.15 9.31 5.39
N ASN A 90 -21.10 8.86 4.70
CA ASN A 90 -20.28 9.74 3.85
C ASN A 90 -19.68 10.97 4.57
N ASP A 91 -19.44 10.87 5.87
CA ASP A 91 -18.79 11.93 6.67
C ASP A 91 -17.29 12.05 6.37
N GLU A 92 -16.73 11.06 5.69
CA GLU A 92 -15.34 10.99 5.31
C GLU A 92 -15.18 10.34 3.92
N VAL A 93 -14.26 10.83 3.13
CA VAL A 93 -13.79 10.15 1.93
C VAL A 93 -12.45 9.50 2.17
N THR A 94 -12.25 8.33 1.58
CA THR A 94 -10.95 7.66 1.55
C THR A 94 -10.30 7.85 0.19
N ILE A 95 -9.14 8.48 0.19
CA ILE A 95 -8.26 8.63 -0.97
C ILE A 95 -7.37 7.39 -1.01
N GLN A 96 -7.46 6.59 -2.07
CA GLN A 96 -6.70 5.36 -2.23
C GLN A 96 -5.76 5.46 -3.41
N ALA A 97 -4.58 4.90 -3.27
CA ALA A 97 -3.61 4.76 -4.34
C ALA A 97 -2.72 3.55 -4.11
N THR A 98 -2.19 3.00 -5.18
CA THR A 98 -1.13 1.99 -5.14
C THR A 98 0.14 2.59 -5.72
N VAL A 99 1.22 2.51 -4.96
CA VAL A 99 2.55 2.99 -5.35
C VAL A 99 3.42 1.81 -5.71
N PHE A 100 4.17 1.93 -6.82
CA PHE A 100 5.08 0.90 -7.33
C PHE A 100 6.51 1.42 -7.42
N VAL A 101 7.48 0.51 -7.28
CA VAL A 101 8.91 0.70 -7.61
C VAL A 101 9.58 1.86 -6.86
N ILE A 102 9.08 2.22 -5.70
CA ILE A 102 9.71 3.26 -4.86
C ILE A 102 10.34 2.59 -3.65
N GLU A 103 11.63 2.83 -3.47
CA GLU A 103 12.41 2.37 -2.33
C GLU A 103 12.86 3.56 -1.47
N GLY A 104 13.13 3.29 -0.20
CA GLY A 104 13.52 4.32 0.78
C GLY A 104 12.36 5.18 1.25
N ASP A 105 12.68 6.15 2.10
CA ASP A 105 11.71 7.08 2.66
C ASP A 105 11.34 8.13 1.62
N LYS A 106 10.11 8.06 1.10
CA LYS A 106 9.58 9.03 0.13
C LYS A 106 8.27 9.61 0.64
N ARG A 107 8.04 10.86 0.29
CA ARG A 107 6.81 11.56 0.65
C ARG A 107 5.71 11.27 -0.37
N LEU A 108 4.62 10.69 0.09
CA LEU A 108 3.37 10.68 -0.64
C LEU A 108 2.66 12.02 -0.36
N ARG A 109 2.59 12.87 -1.38
CA ARG A 109 1.83 14.12 -1.33
C ARG A 109 0.36 13.84 -1.60
N VAL A 110 -0.49 14.31 -0.70
CA VAL A 110 -1.94 14.27 -0.86
C VAL A 110 -2.47 15.64 -0.47
N GLU A 111 -2.84 16.42 -1.46
CA GLU A 111 -3.24 17.82 -1.28
C GLU A 111 -4.64 18.04 -1.85
N ILE A 112 -5.43 18.81 -1.14
CA ILE A 112 -6.79 19.18 -1.53
C ILE A 112 -6.81 20.65 -1.96
N PHE A 113 -7.39 20.93 -3.12
CA PHE A 113 -7.52 22.27 -3.68
C PHE A 113 -8.98 22.59 -3.99
N ASP A 114 -9.36 23.85 -3.84
CA ASP A 114 -10.60 24.37 -4.41
C ASP A 114 -10.43 24.66 -5.92
N LEU A 115 -11.51 24.97 -6.60
CA LEU A 115 -11.47 25.25 -8.05
C LEU A 115 -10.72 26.54 -8.41
N SER A 116 -10.41 27.40 -7.45
CA SER A 116 -9.54 28.57 -7.67
C SER A 116 -8.04 28.21 -7.66
N GLY A 117 -7.71 26.96 -7.34
CA GLY A 117 -6.34 26.47 -7.20
C GLY A 117 -5.71 26.76 -5.83
N ARG A 118 -6.50 27.23 -4.87
CA ARG A 118 -6.03 27.44 -3.50
C ARG A 118 -6.00 26.10 -2.77
N ARG A 119 -4.85 25.77 -2.15
CA ARG A 119 -4.74 24.59 -1.30
C ARG A 119 -5.57 24.77 -0.03
N VAL A 120 -6.45 23.82 0.21
CA VAL A 120 -7.39 23.80 1.34
C VAL A 120 -6.87 22.94 2.46
N ARG A 121 -6.24 21.80 2.11
CA ARG A 121 -5.71 20.84 3.07
C ARG A 121 -4.46 20.14 2.51
N ASP A 122 -3.48 19.92 3.37
CA ASP A 122 -2.32 19.06 3.13
C ASP A 122 -2.44 17.81 4.03
N LEU A 123 -2.56 16.65 3.41
CA LEU A 123 -2.64 15.33 4.08
C LEU A 123 -1.39 14.49 3.81
N SER A 124 -0.33 15.12 3.30
CA SER A 124 0.89 14.45 2.90
C SER A 124 1.61 13.82 4.07
N ALA A 125 2.16 12.64 3.87
CA ALA A 125 2.92 11.91 4.89
C ALA A 125 4.20 11.30 4.32
N VAL A 126 5.22 11.18 5.17
CA VAL A 126 6.42 10.40 4.85
C VAL A 126 6.14 8.94 5.17
N ALA A 127 6.33 8.08 4.18
CA ALA A 127 6.16 6.64 4.34
C ALA A 127 7.55 5.96 4.27
N ALA A 128 7.92 5.25 5.31
CA ALA A 128 9.16 4.45 5.35
C ALA A 128 9.17 3.33 4.30
N ARG A 129 7.99 2.91 3.87
CA ARG A 129 7.79 1.95 2.76
C ARG A 129 6.76 2.52 1.82
N PRO A 130 7.15 3.35 0.87
CA PRO A 130 6.20 4.03 0.00
C PRO A 130 5.52 3.10 -1.01
N SER A 131 6.15 2.00 -1.42
CA SER A 131 5.53 1.02 -2.33
C SER A 131 4.47 0.18 -1.63
N GLY A 132 3.33 0.05 -2.29
CA GLY A 132 2.16 -0.67 -1.80
C GLY A 132 0.89 0.17 -1.81
N PRO A 133 -0.21 -0.36 -1.22
CA PRO A 133 -1.48 0.35 -1.13
C PRO A 133 -1.45 1.39 -0.01
N HIS A 134 -1.94 2.59 -0.33
CA HIS A 134 -2.11 3.70 0.61
C HIS A 134 -3.58 4.08 0.72
N ARG A 135 -3.98 4.51 1.92
CA ARG A 135 -5.31 5.02 2.22
C ARG A 135 -5.18 6.25 3.10
N VAL A 136 -5.71 7.36 2.62
CA VAL A 136 -5.67 8.65 3.33
C VAL A 136 -7.09 9.16 3.48
N PRO A 137 -7.59 9.29 4.71
CA PRO A 137 -8.92 9.82 4.98
C PRO A 137 -8.94 11.34 4.90
N TRP A 138 -10.10 11.90 4.49
CA TRP A 138 -10.38 13.34 4.57
C TRP A 138 -11.83 13.58 4.99
N ASP A 139 -11.99 14.35 6.04
CA ASP A 139 -13.25 14.69 6.71
C ASP A 139 -13.92 15.98 6.19
N GLY A 140 -13.49 16.50 5.05
CA GLY A 140 -14.03 17.74 4.50
C GLY A 140 -13.61 19.01 5.25
N ARG A 141 -12.52 18.97 6.03
CA ARG A 141 -12.05 20.13 6.79
C ARG A 141 -10.76 20.71 6.21
N ASP A 142 -10.65 22.03 6.33
CA ASP A 142 -9.46 22.81 5.95
C ASP A 142 -8.31 22.63 6.96
N GLU A 143 -7.18 23.31 6.74
CA GLU A 143 -6.05 23.32 7.67
C GLU A 143 -6.43 23.84 9.06
N GLY A 144 -7.41 24.73 9.14
CA GLY A 144 -7.96 25.29 10.40
C GLY A 144 -9.01 24.39 11.05
N ARG A 145 -9.23 23.17 10.56
CA ARG A 145 -10.25 22.22 11.00
C ARG A 145 -11.70 22.71 10.85
N ARG A 146 -11.95 23.70 10.00
CA ARG A 146 -13.31 24.17 9.68
C ARG A 146 -13.81 23.40 8.46
N LEU A 147 -15.09 23.07 8.44
CA LEU A 147 -15.74 22.48 7.27
C LEU A 147 -15.58 23.43 6.08
N VAL A 148 -15.18 22.87 4.95
CA VAL A 148 -15.05 23.64 3.71
C VAL A 148 -16.43 23.85 3.09
N PRO A 149 -16.66 24.94 2.35
CA PRO A 149 -17.95 25.17 1.68
C PRO A 149 -18.37 24.03 0.76
N PRO A 150 -19.68 23.80 0.54
CA PRO A 150 -20.16 22.88 -0.48
C PRO A 150 -19.60 23.24 -1.85
N GLY A 151 -19.22 22.23 -2.63
CA GLY A 151 -18.63 22.44 -3.94
C GLY A 151 -17.79 21.27 -4.43
N ILE A 152 -17.02 21.54 -5.49
CA ILE A 152 -16.10 20.58 -6.11
C ILE A 152 -14.68 20.90 -5.63
N TYR A 153 -13.97 19.86 -5.24
CA TYR A 153 -12.57 19.93 -4.83
C TYR A 153 -11.71 18.99 -5.64
N LEU A 154 -10.46 19.39 -5.82
CA LEU A 154 -9.44 18.60 -6.52
C LEU A 154 -8.54 17.92 -5.48
N VAL A 155 -8.45 16.62 -5.56
CA VAL A 155 -7.48 15.80 -4.80
C VAL A 155 -6.30 15.53 -5.69
N ARG A 156 -5.15 16.12 -5.38
CA ARG A 156 -3.87 15.86 -6.04
C ARG A 156 -3.05 14.89 -5.23
N LEU A 157 -2.67 13.79 -5.85
CA LEU A 157 -1.70 12.85 -5.30
C LEU A 157 -0.41 12.96 -6.09
N GLY A 158 0.71 12.87 -5.38
CA GLY A 158 2.02 12.87 -6.01
C GLY A 158 3.06 12.15 -5.18
N ILE A 159 4.09 11.63 -5.83
CA ILE A 159 5.24 11.04 -5.17
C ILE A 159 6.46 11.86 -5.52
N ASP A 160 7.20 12.29 -4.49
CA ASP A 160 8.47 12.96 -4.70
C ASP A 160 9.50 11.92 -5.19
N THR A 161 9.88 12.07 -6.46
CA THR A 161 10.96 11.29 -7.07
C THR A 161 12.07 12.21 -7.52
N ASP A 162 13.30 11.82 -7.29
CA ASP A 162 14.47 12.62 -7.66
C ASP A 162 14.67 12.72 -9.19
N ALA A 163 13.85 12.04 -9.98
CA ALA A 163 14.09 11.81 -11.40
C ALA A 163 12.97 12.30 -12.36
N GLY A 164 11.95 13.03 -11.89
CA GLY A 164 10.90 13.56 -12.78
C GLY A 164 10.23 12.52 -13.68
N LYS A 165 10.07 11.27 -13.21
CA LYS A 165 9.48 10.17 -13.99
C LYS A 165 8.01 10.43 -14.30
N PRO A 166 7.50 10.07 -15.48
CA PRO A 166 6.08 10.15 -15.80
C PRO A 166 5.25 9.24 -14.87
N GLY A 167 3.99 9.60 -14.64
CA GLY A 167 3.08 8.82 -13.78
C GLY A 167 3.29 8.99 -12.29
N THR A 168 3.95 10.09 -11.87
CA THR A 168 4.17 10.43 -10.47
C THR A 168 3.05 11.24 -9.84
N GLU A 169 2.10 11.73 -10.62
CA GLU A 169 0.99 12.55 -10.16
C GLU A 169 -0.35 12.08 -10.72
N ALA A 170 -1.40 12.25 -9.93
CA ALA A 170 -2.77 12.02 -10.32
C ALA A 170 -3.69 13.05 -9.67
N VAL A 171 -4.78 13.42 -10.38
CA VAL A 171 -5.81 14.31 -9.87
C VAL A 171 -7.15 13.59 -9.92
N ARG A 172 -7.94 13.74 -8.85
CA ARG A 172 -9.32 13.24 -8.75
C ARG A 172 -10.23 14.33 -8.23
N LEU A 173 -11.52 14.19 -8.50
CA LEU A 173 -12.56 15.08 -8.00
C LEU A 173 -13.25 14.47 -6.79
N VAL A 174 -13.67 15.32 -5.88
CA VAL A 174 -14.60 15.01 -4.81
C VAL A 174 -15.63 16.13 -4.71
N HIS A 175 -16.88 15.77 -4.48
CA HIS A 175 -17.97 16.72 -4.29
C HIS A 175 -18.30 16.79 -2.80
N ILE A 176 -18.53 18.00 -2.30
CA ILE A 176 -19.03 18.23 -0.94
C ILE A 176 -20.43 18.80 -1.02
N ALA A 177 -21.33 18.17 -0.30
CA ALA A 177 -22.72 18.58 -0.14
C ALA A 177 -23.13 18.51 1.33
N TYR A 178 -24.08 19.33 1.75
CA TYR A 178 -24.70 19.32 3.10
C TYR A 178 -26.19 19.13 2.98
#